data_10892a899b9850e473ab162da1222c0f
#
_entry.id   10892a899b9850e473ab162da1222c0f
#
_cell.length_a   1.000
_cell.length_b   1.000
_cell.length_c   1.000
_cell.angle_alpha   90.00
_cell.angle_beta   90.00
_cell.angle_gamma   90.00
#
_symmetry.space_group_name_H-M   'P 1'
#
loop_
_entity.id
_entity.type
_entity.pdbx_description
1 polymer ?
#
loop_
_entity_poly.entity_id
_entity_poly.type
_entity_poly.pdbx_seq_one_letter_code
_entity_poly.pdbx_strand_id
1 'polypeptide(L)'
;MSHLLRLQNFRCHQDYQVELPSELTIITGPNGSGKTSLIEAIYLAYQGKSWRSNFDQIRRQTGHQLSDWWRVDLTDQTKETTRTIKYQSGQKSFTVNDRTYCRLPLAMKVPVILFEPGDMQLLYGSPTRRRQFIDRFIAQLEPTHQRELNKFNRVLKQRNILLKQDYYSAEELMIWDIQFSDLSSTISQRRRQYLQVISEMLSAEYQQIAGSNQIVQLRFSPGAPMTSQAIMHRLTGSRDRLTTIGAQKDDYKFIFGDSEAKSVASRGENRTIIFALLSIITKLARQQYGDQVVILLDDIDSELDYSRRINLYDLPSFQSHTITTTLDYQGDHHFIRLG
;
A
#
# COMPACT_ATOMS: atom_id res chain seq x y z
N MET A 1 12.53 11.29 -15.80
CA MET A 1 13.47 10.20 -15.47
C MET A 1 13.12 8.99 -16.30
N SER A 2 14.04 8.42 -17.06
CA SER A 2 13.79 7.17 -17.81
C SER A 2 14.35 6.00 -17.01
N HIS A 3 13.59 4.92 -16.89
CA HIS A 3 14.02 3.71 -16.21
C HIS A 3 14.14 2.58 -17.21
N LEU A 4 15.19 1.78 -17.08
CA LEU A 4 15.35 0.53 -17.81
C LEU A 4 15.04 -0.62 -16.85
N LEU A 5 13.98 -1.38 -17.13
CA LEU A 5 13.59 -2.56 -16.39
C LEU A 5 14.00 -3.82 -17.15
N ARG A 6 14.74 -4.73 -16.50
CA ARG A 6 15.03 -6.06 -17.03
C ARG A 6 14.58 -7.14 -16.06
N LEU A 7 13.90 -8.13 -16.58
CA LEU A 7 13.34 -9.27 -15.86
C LEU A 7 13.95 -10.57 -16.39
N GLN A 8 14.47 -11.42 -15.50
CA GLN A 8 14.99 -12.73 -15.87
C GLN A 8 14.37 -13.81 -14.99
N ASN A 9 13.76 -14.82 -15.60
CA ASN A 9 13.03 -15.91 -14.95
C ASN A 9 12.00 -15.43 -13.92
N PHE A 10 11.38 -14.29 -14.18
CA PHE A 10 10.44 -13.61 -13.30
C PHE A 10 9.00 -13.81 -13.77
N ARG A 11 8.18 -14.55 -13.04
CA ARG A 11 6.80 -14.86 -13.39
C ARG A 11 6.71 -15.54 -14.78
N CYS A 12 5.99 -14.91 -15.74
CA CYS A 12 5.90 -15.36 -17.12
C CYS A 12 7.12 -14.97 -17.98
N HIS A 13 7.93 -14.02 -17.54
CA HIS A 13 9.04 -13.48 -18.33
C HIS A 13 10.31 -14.32 -18.17
N GLN A 14 10.85 -14.80 -19.30
CA GLN A 14 12.14 -15.53 -19.33
C GLN A 14 13.32 -14.59 -19.32
N ASP A 15 13.37 -13.68 -20.28
CA ASP A 15 14.26 -12.51 -20.35
C ASP A 15 13.47 -11.42 -21.08
N TYR A 16 13.16 -10.35 -20.37
CA TYR A 16 12.35 -9.26 -20.89
C TYR A 16 12.95 -7.94 -20.46
N GLN A 17 13.07 -7.01 -21.39
CA GLN A 17 13.62 -5.68 -21.13
C GLN A 17 12.69 -4.62 -21.70
N VAL A 18 12.50 -3.53 -20.96
CA VAL A 18 11.63 -2.42 -21.37
C VAL A 18 12.12 -1.11 -20.78
N GLU A 19 12.01 -0.04 -21.56
CA GLU A 19 12.21 1.32 -21.11
C GLU A 19 10.91 1.91 -20.62
N LEU A 20 10.96 2.56 -19.45
CA LEU A 20 9.85 3.21 -18.78
C LEU A 20 10.17 4.70 -18.68
N PRO A 21 9.53 5.57 -19.48
CA PRO A 21 9.69 7.01 -19.38
C PRO A 21 9.25 7.54 -18.01
N SER A 22 9.63 8.80 -17.73
CA SER A 22 9.26 9.45 -16.46
C SER A 22 7.84 9.98 -16.40
N GLU A 23 7.17 9.98 -17.51
CA GLU A 23 5.78 10.41 -17.65
C GLU A 23 4.81 9.27 -17.31
N LEU A 24 3.54 9.50 -17.50
CA LEU A 24 2.54 8.43 -17.43
C LEU A 24 2.86 7.35 -18.48
N THR A 25 3.12 6.15 -18.04
CA THR A 25 3.36 4.98 -18.89
C THR A 25 2.22 4.01 -18.78
N ILE A 26 1.60 3.67 -19.90
CA ILE A 26 0.47 2.74 -19.96
C ILE A 26 0.94 1.41 -20.54
N ILE A 27 0.80 0.32 -19.80
CA ILE A 27 1.15 -1.04 -20.23
C ILE A 27 -0.14 -1.72 -20.70
N THR A 28 -0.20 -2.06 -21.99
CA THR A 28 -1.36 -2.71 -22.60
C THR A 28 -1.05 -4.16 -22.98
N GLY A 29 -2.09 -4.97 -23.12
CA GLY A 29 -1.96 -6.36 -23.60
C GLY A 29 -3.06 -7.27 -23.07
N PRO A 30 -3.19 -8.49 -23.63
CA PRO A 30 -4.21 -9.44 -23.21
C PRO A 30 -4.02 -9.91 -21.76
N ASN A 31 -5.06 -10.53 -21.20
CA ASN A 31 -4.96 -11.16 -19.89
C ASN A 31 -3.89 -12.26 -19.91
N GLY A 32 -3.06 -12.28 -18.87
CA GLY A 32 -1.96 -13.25 -18.79
C GLY A 32 -0.66 -12.83 -19.49
N SER A 33 -0.60 -11.70 -20.22
CA SER A 33 0.62 -11.23 -20.89
C SER A 33 1.73 -10.77 -19.97
N GLY A 34 1.49 -10.66 -18.65
CA GLY A 34 2.52 -10.27 -17.69
C GLY A 34 2.48 -8.81 -17.24
N LYS A 35 1.44 -8.04 -17.57
CA LYS A 35 1.28 -6.64 -17.16
C LYS A 35 1.49 -6.43 -15.66
N THR A 36 0.72 -7.13 -14.84
CA THR A 36 0.86 -7.11 -13.38
C THR A 36 2.25 -7.56 -12.90
N SER A 37 2.91 -8.45 -13.66
CA SER A 37 4.27 -8.89 -13.31
C SER A 37 5.31 -7.78 -13.48
N LEU A 38 5.15 -6.90 -14.48
CA LEU A 38 6.00 -5.72 -14.63
C LEU A 38 5.82 -4.75 -13.45
N ILE A 39 4.56 -4.44 -13.09
CA ILE A 39 4.25 -3.61 -11.92
C ILE A 39 4.83 -4.23 -10.63
N GLU A 40 4.67 -5.56 -10.45
CA GLU A 40 5.24 -6.28 -9.31
C GLU A 40 6.76 -6.16 -9.24
N ALA A 41 7.45 -6.27 -10.37
CA ALA A 41 8.91 -6.14 -10.43
C ALA A 41 9.39 -4.74 -10.02
N ILE A 42 8.71 -3.70 -10.49
CA ILE A 42 9.03 -2.31 -10.15
C ILE A 42 8.79 -2.07 -8.65
N TYR A 43 7.64 -2.50 -8.13
CA TYR A 43 7.33 -2.42 -6.71
C TYR A 43 8.39 -3.13 -5.85
N LEU A 44 8.77 -4.34 -6.27
CA LEU A 44 9.79 -5.14 -5.60
C LEU A 44 11.16 -4.42 -5.59
N ALA A 45 11.56 -3.80 -6.71
CA ALA A 45 12.81 -3.06 -6.81
C ALA A 45 12.87 -1.85 -5.85
N TYR A 46 11.75 -1.20 -5.60
CA TYR A 46 11.67 -0.04 -4.72
C TYR A 46 11.37 -0.38 -3.27
N GLN A 47 10.57 -1.42 -3.00
CA GLN A 47 10.12 -1.76 -1.65
C GLN A 47 10.84 -2.95 -1.02
N GLY A 48 11.58 -3.75 -1.81
CA GLY A 48 12.29 -4.95 -1.34
C GLY A 48 11.37 -6.10 -0.93
N LYS A 49 10.12 -6.08 -1.36
CA LYS A 49 9.11 -7.13 -1.13
C LYS A 49 8.06 -7.10 -2.23
N SER A 50 7.46 -8.23 -2.55
CA SER A 50 6.22 -8.26 -3.33
C SER A 50 5.03 -7.94 -2.41
N TRP A 51 3.96 -7.38 -2.98
CA TRP A 51 2.71 -7.17 -2.24
C TRP A 51 1.78 -8.38 -2.29
N ARG A 52 1.96 -9.27 -3.29
CA ARG A 52 1.01 -10.36 -3.57
C ARG A 52 1.57 -11.77 -3.35
N SER A 53 2.89 -11.93 -3.15
CA SER A 53 3.48 -13.27 -3.06
C SER A 53 4.82 -13.32 -2.33
N ASN A 54 5.25 -14.53 -1.99
CA ASN A 54 6.59 -14.82 -1.51
C ASN A 54 7.61 -14.80 -2.66
N PHE A 55 8.90 -14.63 -2.35
CA PHE A 55 9.98 -14.68 -3.33
C PHE A 55 10.07 -16.01 -4.08
N ASP A 56 9.74 -17.11 -3.42
CA ASP A 56 9.72 -18.43 -4.02
C ASP A 56 8.62 -18.58 -5.08
N GLN A 57 7.45 -17.98 -4.84
CA GLN A 57 6.30 -18.00 -5.74
C GLN A 57 6.46 -17.10 -6.97
N ILE A 58 7.50 -16.27 -7.01
CA ILE A 58 7.82 -15.39 -8.14
C ILE A 58 8.56 -16.16 -9.25
N ARG A 59 9.19 -17.29 -8.91
CA ARG A 59 9.96 -18.09 -9.86
C ARG A 59 9.15 -18.43 -11.11
N ARG A 60 9.82 -18.33 -12.27
CA ARG A 60 9.19 -18.70 -13.55
C ARG A 60 8.93 -20.19 -13.59
N GLN A 61 7.73 -20.54 -14.01
CA GLN A 61 7.34 -21.93 -14.24
C GLN A 61 7.35 -22.24 -15.75
N THR A 62 8.02 -23.31 -16.14
CA THR A 62 8.01 -23.84 -17.51
C THR A 62 7.57 -25.30 -17.44
N GLY A 63 6.34 -25.59 -17.85
CA GLY A 63 5.73 -26.90 -17.62
C GLY A 63 5.64 -27.21 -16.12
N HIS A 64 6.26 -28.32 -15.70
CA HIS A 64 6.29 -28.73 -14.29
C HIS A 64 7.55 -28.27 -13.54
N GLN A 65 8.46 -27.57 -14.19
CA GLN A 65 9.72 -27.13 -13.59
C GLN A 65 9.64 -25.64 -13.20
N LEU A 66 10.11 -25.34 -11.98
CA LEU A 66 10.34 -23.98 -11.49
C LEU A 66 11.80 -23.61 -11.73
N SER A 67 12.07 -22.39 -12.17
CA SER A 67 13.45 -21.88 -12.28
C SER A 67 14.10 -21.86 -10.90
N ASP A 68 15.39 -22.16 -10.80
CA ASP A 68 16.13 -22.12 -9.53
C ASP A 68 16.39 -20.70 -9.05
N TRP A 69 16.27 -19.73 -9.93
CA TRP A 69 16.55 -18.32 -9.66
C TRP A 69 15.67 -17.40 -10.50
N TRP A 70 15.57 -16.15 -10.05
CA TRP A 70 15.06 -15.02 -10.85
C TRP A 70 15.82 -13.75 -10.50
N ARG A 71 15.77 -12.77 -11.41
CA ARG A 71 16.43 -11.47 -11.26
C ARG A 71 15.56 -10.35 -11.82
N VAL A 72 15.60 -9.22 -11.11
CA VAL A 72 15.01 -7.94 -11.52
C VAL A 72 16.10 -6.89 -11.45
N ASP A 73 16.37 -6.19 -12.55
CA ASP A 73 17.22 -5.01 -12.61
C ASP A 73 16.35 -3.81 -12.98
N LEU A 74 16.45 -2.75 -12.20
CA LEU A 74 15.82 -1.46 -12.45
C LEU A 74 16.89 -0.38 -12.40
N THR A 75 17.18 0.22 -13.56
CA THR A 75 18.16 1.29 -13.70
C THR A 75 17.47 2.62 -13.92
N ASP A 76 17.65 3.58 -13.03
CA ASP A 76 17.31 4.98 -13.24
C ASP A 76 18.44 5.63 -14.06
N GLN A 77 18.18 5.87 -15.33
CA GLN A 77 19.18 6.40 -16.28
C GLN A 77 19.55 7.85 -15.96
N THR A 78 18.68 8.60 -15.28
CA THR A 78 18.95 10.00 -14.92
C THR A 78 19.84 10.11 -13.67
N LYS A 79 19.61 9.22 -12.69
CA LYS A 79 20.38 9.20 -11.43
C LYS A 79 21.55 8.23 -11.46
N GLU A 80 21.74 7.53 -12.58
CA GLU A 80 22.73 6.46 -12.72
C GLU A 80 22.69 5.43 -11.60
N THR A 81 21.45 5.16 -11.12
CA THR A 81 21.22 4.24 -9.99
C THR A 81 20.65 2.92 -10.47
N THR A 82 21.37 1.84 -10.27
CA THR A 82 20.89 0.49 -10.56
C THR A 82 20.49 -0.23 -9.28
N ARG A 83 19.30 -0.83 -9.31
CA ARG A 83 18.73 -1.69 -8.27
C ARG A 83 18.60 -3.10 -8.82
N THR A 84 19.31 -4.05 -8.25
CA THR A 84 19.22 -5.46 -8.61
C THR A 84 18.62 -6.24 -7.46
N ILE A 85 17.58 -7.02 -7.73
CA ILE A 85 17.04 -8.00 -6.80
C ILE A 85 17.23 -9.37 -7.40
N LYS A 86 17.91 -10.25 -6.67
CA LYS A 86 18.13 -11.62 -7.06
C LYS A 86 17.59 -12.58 -6.00
N TYR A 87 16.95 -13.63 -6.45
CA TYR A 87 16.58 -14.78 -5.65
C TYR A 87 17.15 -16.03 -6.27
N GLN A 88 17.82 -16.86 -5.47
CA GLN A 88 18.42 -18.11 -5.90
C GLN A 88 18.46 -19.10 -4.74
N SER A 89 17.93 -20.30 -4.94
CA SER A 89 18.02 -21.40 -3.97
C SER A 89 17.60 -21.01 -2.54
N GLY A 90 16.48 -20.27 -2.40
CA GLY A 90 15.97 -19.80 -1.11
C GLY A 90 16.62 -18.52 -0.57
N GLN A 91 17.71 -18.06 -1.18
CA GLN A 91 18.41 -16.85 -0.75
C GLN A 91 18.03 -15.65 -1.60
N LYS A 92 17.90 -14.49 -0.97
CA LYS A 92 17.59 -13.21 -1.60
C LYS A 92 18.71 -12.21 -1.35
N SER A 93 19.03 -11.44 -2.38
CA SER A 93 19.97 -10.32 -2.30
C SER A 93 19.39 -9.09 -2.96
N PHE A 94 19.76 -7.93 -2.43
CA PHE A 94 19.38 -6.61 -2.92
C PHE A 94 20.66 -5.81 -3.15
N THR A 95 20.93 -5.43 -4.37
CA THR A 95 22.10 -4.60 -4.71
C THR A 95 21.62 -3.23 -5.14
N VAL A 96 22.19 -2.18 -4.57
CA VAL A 96 21.97 -0.79 -4.98
C VAL A 96 23.33 -0.15 -5.16
N ASN A 97 23.66 0.30 -6.39
CA ASN A 97 24.95 0.89 -6.74
C ASN A 97 26.12 0.08 -6.16
N ASP A 98 26.24 -1.18 -6.56
CA ASP A 98 27.32 -2.13 -6.19
C ASP A 98 27.37 -2.56 -4.71
N ARG A 99 26.49 -2.04 -3.85
CA ARG A 99 26.37 -2.50 -2.45
C ARG A 99 25.26 -3.51 -2.30
N THR A 100 25.60 -4.69 -1.80
CA THR A 100 24.66 -5.80 -1.62
C THR A 100 24.21 -5.94 -0.17
N TYR A 101 22.91 -6.21 0.01
CA TYR A 101 22.22 -6.32 1.29
C TYR A 101 21.35 -7.59 1.32
N CYS A 102 21.20 -8.22 2.48
CA CYS A 102 20.23 -9.30 2.71
C CYS A 102 18.77 -8.79 2.77
N ARG A 103 18.60 -7.49 3.10
CA ARG A 103 17.31 -6.79 3.10
C ARG A 103 17.53 -5.38 2.58
N LEU A 104 16.62 -4.87 1.75
CA LEU A 104 16.70 -3.50 1.27
C LEU A 104 16.62 -2.53 2.47
N PRO A 105 17.66 -1.70 2.71
CA PRO A 105 17.65 -0.71 3.78
C PRO A 105 16.51 0.28 3.63
N LEU A 106 15.95 0.74 4.75
CA LEU A 106 14.81 1.66 4.74
C LEU A 106 15.13 2.98 4.01
N ALA A 107 16.35 3.50 4.21
CA ALA A 107 16.82 4.72 3.55
C ALA A 107 16.96 4.60 2.01
N MET A 108 16.97 3.37 1.49
CA MET A 108 17.05 3.10 0.04
C MET A 108 15.69 2.78 -0.58
N LYS A 109 14.64 2.73 0.21
CA LYS A 109 13.29 2.55 -0.32
C LYS A 109 12.80 3.83 -0.97
N VAL A 110 12.10 3.68 -2.08
CA VAL A 110 11.42 4.77 -2.77
C VAL A 110 9.94 4.68 -2.42
N PRO A 111 9.27 5.79 -2.07
CA PRO A 111 7.84 5.77 -1.82
C PRO A 111 7.07 5.30 -3.05
N VAL A 112 6.20 4.30 -2.86
CA VAL A 112 5.38 3.73 -3.95
C VAL A 112 3.92 3.74 -3.53
N ILE A 113 3.11 4.46 -4.27
CA ILE A 113 1.66 4.40 -4.16
C ILE A 113 1.18 3.31 -5.11
N LEU A 114 0.60 2.27 -4.55
CA LEU A 114 0.10 1.11 -5.29
C LEU A 114 -1.42 1.04 -5.19
N PHE A 115 -2.06 0.91 -6.33
CA PHE A 115 -3.44 0.47 -6.46
C PHE A 115 -3.50 -0.93 -7.08
N GLU A 116 -4.30 -1.79 -6.50
CA GLU A 116 -4.68 -3.10 -7.05
C GLU A 116 -6.21 -3.26 -6.99
N PRO A 117 -6.85 -4.08 -7.83
CA PRO A 117 -8.31 -4.28 -7.81
C PRO A 117 -8.84 -4.67 -6.42
N GLY A 118 -8.00 -5.36 -5.65
CA GLY A 118 -8.28 -5.66 -4.26
C GLY A 118 -8.50 -4.45 -3.36
N ASP A 119 -8.02 -3.25 -3.69
CA ASP A 119 -8.20 -2.06 -2.86
C ASP A 119 -9.65 -1.54 -2.86
N MET A 120 -10.50 -2.00 -3.78
CA MET A 120 -11.95 -1.80 -3.69
C MET A 120 -12.55 -2.38 -2.40
N GLN A 121 -11.89 -3.37 -1.79
CA GLN A 121 -12.25 -3.90 -0.48
C GLN A 121 -12.05 -2.91 0.69
N LEU A 122 -11.48 -1.73 0.46
CA LEU A 122 -11.47 -0.67 1.47
C LEU A 122 -12.88 -0.20 1.82
N LEU A 123 -13.81 -0.25 0.86
CA LEU A 123 -15.22 0.10 1.07
C LEU A 123 -16.02 -1.03 1.72
N TYR A 124 -15.86 -2.26 1.22
CA TYR A 124 -16.71 -3.40 1.58
C TYR A 124 -16.06 -4.39 2.55
N GLY A 125 -14.73 -4.40 2.60
CA GLY A 125 -13.95 -5.41 3.32
C GLY A 125 -13.83 -5.16 4.82
N SER A 126 -12.93 -5.92 5.43
CA SER A 126 -12.74 -5.91 6.88
C SER A 126 -11.99 -4.65 7.38
N PRO A 127 -12.22 -4.26 8.66
CA PRO A 127 -11.43 -3.22 9.31
C PRO A 127 -9.92 -3.49 9.27
N THR A 128 -9.51 -4.74 9.29
CA THR A 128 -8.09 -5.13 9.21
C THR A 128 -7.46 -4.67 7.90
N ARG A 129 -8.17 -4.81 6.76
CA ARG A 129 -7.66 -4.36 5.47
C ARG A 129 -7.54 -2.83 5.42
N ARG A 130 -8.53 -2.11 5.95
CA ARG A 130 -8.49 -0.65 6.04
C ARG A 130 -7.32 -0.15 6.88
N ARG A 131 -7.09 -0.78 8.06
CA ARG A 131 -5.91 -0.46 8.88
C ARG A 131 -4.60 -0.72 8.15
N GLN A 132 -4.46 -1.87 7.50
CA GLN A 132 -3.25 -2.21 6.74
C GLN A 132 -2.97 -1.23 5.61
N PHE A 133 -4.00 -0.73 4.96
CA PHE A 133 -3.86 0.27 3.90
C PHE A 133 -3.34 1.60 4.46
N ILE A 134 -4.02 2.17 5.46
CA ILE A 134 -3.60 3.46 6.03
C ILE A 134 -2.24 3.36 6.74
N ASP A 135 -1.95 2.25 7.43
CA ASP A 135 -0.66 2.03 8.09
C ASP A 135 0.49 1.92 7.07
N ARG A 136 0.25 1.25 5.92
CA ARG A 136 1.22 1.16 4.83
C ARG A 136 1.54 2.54 4.26
N PHE A 137 0.52 3.37 4.08
CA PHE A 137 0.69 4.75 3.62
C PHE A 137 1.46 5.60 4.65
N ILE A 138 1.01 5.62 5.90
CA ILE A 138 1.68 6.38 6.97
C ILE A 138 3.15 5.93 7.12
N ALA A 139 3.42 4.64 7.07
CA ALA A 139 4.78 4.11 7.20
C ALA A 139 5.73 4.51 6.06
N GLN A 140 5.21 4.90 4.90
CA GLN A 140 6.02 5.49 3.84
C GLN A 140 6.42 6.93 4.15
N LEU A 141 5.51 7.70 4.74
CA LEU A 141 5.77 9.09 5.15
C LEU A 141 6.56 9.15 6.47
N GLU A 142 6.20 8.31 7.42
CA GLU A 142 6.82 8.23 8.74
C GLU A 142 7.37 6.83 9.02
N PRO A 143 8.65 6.57 8.73
CA PRO A 143 9.25 5.25 8.94
C PRO A 143 9.21 4.74 10.40
N THR A 144 9.07 5.63 11.37
CA THR A 144 8.87 5.30 12.80
C THR A 144 7.57 4.55 13.02
N HIS A 145 6.51 4.85 12.26
CA HIS A 145 5.21 4.19 12.37
C HIS A 145 5.30 2.67 12.18
N GLN A 146 6.07 2.21 11.19
CA GLN A 146 6.28 0.77 11.00
C GLN A 146 6.98 0.10 12.18
N ARG A 147 7.94 0.79 12.80
CA ARG A 147 8.63 0.27 13.99
C ARG A 147 7.68 0.17 15.18
N GLU A 148 6.84 1.16 15.37
CA GLU A 148 5.82 1.19 16.44
C GLU A 148 4.75 0.11 16.22
N LEU A 149 4.28 -0.09 15.00
CA LEU A 149 3.37 -1.19 14.65
C LEU A 149 3.99 -2.57 14.98
N ASN A 150 5.27 -2.77 14.65
CA ASN A 150 5.96 -4.02 14.94
C ASN A 150 6.09 -4.24 16.46
N LYS A 151 6.42 -3.19 17.23
CA LYS A 151 6.44 -3.24 18.70
C LYS A 151 5.07 -3.52 19.27
N PHE A 152 4.05 -2.79 18.80
CA PHE A 152 2.66 -2.96 19.22
C PHE A 152 2.17 -4.40 19.02
N ASN A 153 2.40 -4.97 17.84
CA ASN A 153 2.00 -6.34 17.55
C ASN A 153 2.69 -7.36 18.46
N ARG A 154 3.98 -7.12 18.80
CA ARG A 154 4.71 -7.95 19.77
C ARG A 154 4.12 -7.82 21.17
N VAL A 155 3.90 -6.60 21.64
CA VAL A 155 3.31 -6.32 22.96
C VAL A 155 1.92 -6.93 23.08
N LEU A 156 1.05 -6.71 22.09
CA LEU A 156 -0.28 -7.30 22.03
C LEU A 156 -0.24 -8.82 22.10
N LYS A 157 0.69 -9.45 21.36
CA LYS A 157 0.86 -10.91 21.37
C LYS A 157 1.29 -11.41 22.76
N GLN A 158 2.28 -10.78 23.39
CA GLN A 158 2.78 -11.18 24.71
C GLN A 158 1.70 -10.97 25.79
N ARG A 159 1.03 -9.82 25.77
CA ARG A 159 -0.10 -9.55 26.66
C ARG A 159 -1.18 -10.63 26.53
N ASN A 160 -1.58 -10.98 25.30
CA ASN A 160 -2.58 -12.01 25.07
C ASN A 160 -2.14 -13.42 25.45
N ILE A 161 -0.83 -13.74 25.39
CA ILE A 161 -0.29 -15.01 25.90
C ILE A 161 -0.42 -15.03 27.42
N LEU A 162 -0.07 -13.95 28.11
CA LEU A 162 -0.15 -13.85 29.55
C LEU A 162 -1.60 -13.97 30.05
N LEU A 163 -2.52 -13.25 29.45
CA LEU A 163 -3.96 -13.31 29.78
C LEU A 163 -4.62 -14.69 29.62
N LYS A 164 -4.03 -15.57 28.80
CA LYS A 164 -4.52 -16.94 28.62
C LYS A 164 -4.03 -17.91 29.68
N GLN A 165 -3.01 -17.55 30.44
CA GLN A 165 -2.52 -18.38 31.55
C GLN A 165 -3.54 -18.38 32.70
N ASP A 166 -3.64 -19.48 33.40
CA ASP A 166 -4.54 -19.57 34.57
C ASP A 166 -4.01 -18.76 35.75
N TYR A 167 -2.66 -18.56 35.81
CA TYR A 167 -1.98 -17.74 36.80
C TYR A 167 -0.94 -16.85 36.14
N TYR A 168 -0.94 -15.58 36.46
CA TYR A 168 0.06 -14.59 36.05
C TYR A 168 0.24 -13.51 37.13
N SER A 169 1.41 -12.90 37.18
CA SER A 169 1.70 -11.79 38.09
C SER A 169 1.00 -10.51 37.59
N ALA A 170 0.38 -9.78 38.51
CA ALA A 170 -0.21 -8.47 38.21
C ALA A 170 0.85 -7.46 37.75
N GLU A 171 2.05 -7.53 38.34
CA GLU A 171 3.18 -6.70 37.98
C GLU A 171 3.67 -6.98 36.55
N GLU A 172 3.73 -8.25 36.17
CA GLU A 172 4.10 -8.63 34.80
C GLU A 172 3.08 -8.14 33.77
N LEU A 173 1.79 -8.31 34.06
CA LEU A 173 0.72 -7.78 33.20
C LEU A 173 0.79 -6.24 33.09
N MET A 174 1.05 -5.55 34.20
CA MET A 174 1.14 -4.10 34.22
C MET A 174 2.24 -3.54 33.30
N ILE A 175 3.37 -4.23 33.20
CA ILE A 175 4.46 -3.85 32.27
C ILE A 175 3.96 -3.86 30.82
N TRP A 176 3.23 -4.91 30.44
CA TRP A 176 2.63 -5.01 29.11
C TRP A 176 1.49 -4.02 28.89
N ASP A 177 0.68 -3.74 29.91
CA ASP A 177 -0.41 -2.77 29.85
C ASP A 177 0.08 -1.35 29.60
N ILE A 178 1.16 -0.93 30.26
CA ILE A 178 1.79 0.37 30.02
C ILE A 178 2.26 0.46 28.56
N GLN A 179 3.08 -0.48 28.12
CA GLN A 179 3.61 -0.46 26.75
C GLN A 179 2.49 -0.52 25.68
N PHE A 180 1.47 -1.35 25.93
CA PHE A 180 0.31 -1.47 25.06
C PHE A 180 -0.47 -0.15 24.97
N SER A 181 -0.73 0.49 26.10
CA SER A 181 -1.49 1.73 26.18
C SER A 181 -0.79 2.87 25.43
N ASP A 182 0.53 3.02 25.62
CA ASP A 182 1.33 4.04 24.96
C ASP A 182 1.37 3.84 23.44
N LEU A 183 1.70 2.63 22.98
CA LEU A 183 1.77 2.32 21.56
C LEU A 183 0.40 2.40 20.89
N SER A 184 -0.66 1.93 21.56
CA SER A 184 -2.03 2.01 21.05
C SER A 184 -2.47 3.46 20.86
N SER A 185 -2.25 4.31 21.86
CA SER A 185 -2.55 5.76 21.79
C SER A 185 -1.80 6.42 20.64
N THR A 186 -0.49 6.20 20.54
CA THR A 186 0.36 6.79 19.50
C THR A 186 -0.11 6.40 18.09
N ILE A 187 -0.37 5.11 17.85
CA ILE A 187 -0.81 4.60 16.56
C ILE A 187 -2.19 5.15 16.18
N SER A 188 -3.16 5.12 17.11
CA SER A 188 -4.52 5.61 16.86
C SER A 188 -4.57 7.12 16.61
N GLN A 189 -3.78 7.91 17.35
CA GLN A 189 -3.67 9.36 17.14
C GLN A 189 -3.10 9.68 15.76
N ARG A 190 -2.03 8.99 15.35
CA ARG A 190 -1.42 9.19 14.03
C ARG A 190 -2.38 8.82 12.91
N ARG A 191 -3.08 7.67 12.99
CA ARG A 191 -4.13 7.30 12.03
C ARG A 191 -5.21 8.37 11.93
N ARG A 192 -5.69 8.88 13.08
CA ARG A 192 -6.70 9.95 13.12
C ARG A 192 -6.23 11.21 12.41
N GLN A 193 -4.99 11.65 12.65
CA GLN A 193 -4.42 12.83 12.01
C GLN A 193 -4.39 12.71 10.48
N TYR A 194 -3.85 11.60 9.96
CA TYR A 194 -3.80 11.39 8.51
C TYR A 194 -5.19 11.22 7.89
N LEU A 195 -6.09 10.47 8.53
CA LEU A 195 -7.46 10.30 8.05
C LEU A 195 -8.24 11.62 8.07
N GLN A 196 -7.98 12.51 9.01
CA GLN A 196 -8.57 13.83 9.05
C GLN A 196 -8.11 14.68 7.85
N VAL A 197 -6.80 14.78 7.61
CA VAL A 197 -6.24 15.51 6.45
C VAL A 197 -6.80 14.96 5.14
N ILE A 198 -6.85 13.64 4.98
CA ILE A 198 -7.42 13.00 3.79
C ILE A 198 -8.91 13.36 3.68
N SER A 199 -9.68 13.31 4.76
CA SER A 199 -11.11 13.59 4.78
C SER A 199 -11.43 15.03 4.36
N GLU A 200 -10.62 16.00 4.77
CA GLU A 200 -10.77 17.43 4.40
C GLU A 200 -10.60 17.65 2.89
N MET A 201 -9.78 16.86 2.23
CA MET A 201 -9.53 16.95 0.78
C MET A 201 -10.49 16.09 -0.05
N LEU A 202 -11.14 15.09 0.55
CA LEU A 202 -11.78 13.99 -0.18
C LEU A 202 -12.97 14.44 -1.03
N SER A 203 -13.80 15.36 -0.52
CA SER A 203 -14.93 15.86 -1.27
C SER A 203 -14.53 16.61 -2.54
N ALA A 204 -13.55 17.51 -2.42
CA ALA A 204 -13.08 18.30 -3.57
C ALA A 204 -12.44 17.40 -4.65
N GLU A 205 -11.63 16.44 -4.23
CA GLU A 205 -10.98 15.51 -5.15
C GLU A 205 -12.00 14.59 -5.84
N TYR A 206 -12.98 14.09 -5.07
CA TYR A 206 -14.07 13.30 -5.63
C TYR A 206 -14.87 14.09 -6.67
N GLN A 207 -15.25 15.33 -6.35
CA GLN A 207 -16.02 16.20 -7.24
C GLN A 207 -15.27 16.50 -8.54
N GLN A 208 -13.96 16.70 -8.47
CA GLN A 208 -13.12 16.91 -9.65
C GLN A 208 -13.13 15.69 -10.59
N ILE A 209 -13.05 14.48 -10.04
CA ILE A 209 -13.04 13.24 -10.85
C ILE A 209 -14.43 12.88 -11.34
N ALA A 210 -15.46 13.02 -10.49
CA ALA A 210 -16.82 12.58 -10.76
C ALA A 210 -17.64 13.59 -11.59
N GLY A 211 -17.23 14.85 -11.62
CA GLY A 211 -18.05 15.94 -12.19
C GLY A 211 -19.38 16.16 -11.44
N SER A 212 -19.42 15.90 -10.13
CA SER A 212 -20.64 15.95 -9.29
C SER A 212 -20.38 16.69 -7.98
N ASN A 213 -21.43 17.22 -7.35
CA ASN A 213 -21.32 18.00 -6.11
C ASN A 213 -21.53 17.15 -4.84
N GLN A 214 -21.35 15.82 -4.93
CA GLN A 214 -21.52 14.94 -3.78
C GLN A 214 -20.43 15.16 -2.73
N ILE A 215 -20.81 15.05 -1.47
CA ILE A 215 -19.90 15.17 -0.31
C ILE A 215 -19.43 13.79 0.08
N VAL A 216 -18.11 13.62 0.17
CA VAL A 216 -17.46 12.37 0.59
C VAL A 216 -16.50 12.65 1.73
N GLN A 217 -16.62 11.89 2.81
CA GLN A 217 -15.82 12.07 4.02
C GLN A 217 -15.32 10.73 4.55
N LEU A 218 -14.29 10.78 5.39
CA LEU A 218 -13.85 9.64 6.21
C LEU A 218 -14.29 9.84 7.66
N ARG A 219 -14.90 8.81 8.23
CA ARG A 219 -15.27 8.78 9.64
C ARG A 219 -14.38 7.77 10.36
N PHE A 220 -13.49 8.27 11.22
CA PHE A 220 -12.65 7.43 12.06
C PHE A 220 -13.39 6.98 13.32
N SER A 221 -13.28 5.70 13.66
CA SER A 221 -13.82 5.08 14.86
C SER A 221 -12.69 4.43 15.64
N PRO A 222 -12.21 5.05 16.74
CA PRO A 222 -11.12 4.49 17.52
C PRO A 222 -11.56 3.23 18.27
N GLY A 223 -10.67 2.24 18.32
CA GLY A 223 -10.88 0.96 19.02
C GLY A 223 -10.66 1.06 20.54
N ALA A 224 -10.19 2.21 21.02
CA ALA A 224 -9.96 2.53 22.43
C ALA A 224 -10.03 4.05 22.66
N PRO A 225 -10.05 4.54 23.90
CA PRO A 225 -9.80 5.94 24.20
C PRO A 225 -8.49 6.42 23.58
N MET A 226 -8.41 7.71 23.23
CA MET A 226 -7.26 8.26 22.48
C MET A 226 -6.03 8.56 23.33
N THR A 227 -6.12 8.46 24.65
CA THR A 227 -4.99 8.70 25.57
C THR A 227 -4.54 7.43 26.27
N SER A 228 -3.23 7.30 26.47
CA SER A 228 -2.62 6.16 27.16
C SER A 228 -3.23 5.92 28.53
N GLN A 229 -3.44 6.98 29.29
CA GLN A 229 -4.03 6.96 30.63
C GLN A 229 -5.45 6.37 30.64
N ALA A 230 -6.30 6.79 29.67
CA ALA A 230 -7.67 6.29 29.58
C ALA A 230 -7.72 4.84 29.07
N ILE A 231 -6.77 4.44 28.24
CA ILE A 231 -6.61 3.02 27.83
C ILE A 231 -6.23 2.19 29.04
N MET A 232 -5.20 2.61 29.78
CA MET A 232 -4.73 1.93 31.00
C MET A 232 -5.85 1.74 32.03
N HIS A 233 -6.63 2.77 32.28
CA HIS A 233 -7.78 2.72 33.18
C HIS A 233 -8.81 1.66 32.75
N ARG A 234 -9.06 1.53 31.44
CA ARG A 234 -9.98 0.47 30.93
C ARG A 234 -9.39 -0.92 31.02
N LEU A 235 -8.08 -1.09 30.90
CA LEU A 235 -7.42 -2.38 30.99
C LEU A 235 -7.43 -2.93 32.41
N THR A 236 -7.18 -2.07 33.40
CA THR A 236 -7.18 -2.46 34.83
C THR A 236 -8.53 -2.95 35.35
N GLY A 237 -9.62 -2.55 34.70
CA GLY A 237 -10.99 -3.03 35.02
C GLY A 237 -11.42 -4.28 34.25
N SER A 238 -10.65 -4.75 33.28
CA SER A 238 -11.05 -5.87 32.41
C SER A 238 -10.57 -7.22 32.96
N ARG A 239 -11.46 -8.20 32.95
CA ARG A 239 -11.17 -9.62 33.28
C ARG A 239 -11.11 -10.50 32.03
N ASP A 240 -11.01 -9.90 30.83
CA ASP A 240 -11.02 -10.62 29.56
C ASP A 240 -9.73 -11.42 29.37
N ARG A 241 -9.87 -12.65 28.89
CA ARG A 241 -8.73 -13.51 28.50
C ARG A 241 -8.04 -13.08 27.19
N LEU A 242 -8.48 -11.97 26.59
CA LEU A 242 -7.94 -11.37 25.39
C LEU A 242 -8.08 -9.85 25.43
N THR A 243 -7.20 -9.15 24.72
CA THR A 243 -7.26 -7.69 24.59
C THR A 243 -8.38 -7.29 23.61
N THR A 244 -9.46 -6.73 24.14
CA THR A 244 -10.66 -6.38 23.37
C THR A 244 -10.68 -4.91 22.89
N ILE A 245 -9.83 -4.06 23.42
CA ILE A 245 -9.69 -2.63 23.07
C ILE A 245 -8.29 -2.32 22.55
N GLY A 246 -8.12 -1.21 21.84
CA GLY A 246 -6.82 -0.72 21.37
C GLY A 246 -6.74 -0.50 19.86
N ALA A 247 -5.59 -0.05 19.37
CA ALA A 247 -5.36 0.29 17.97
C ALA A 247 -5.65 -0.85 16.97
N GLN A 248 -5.58 -2.11 17.40
CA GLN A 248 -5.99 -3.26 16.57
C GLN A 248 -7.50 -3.33 16.31
N LYS A 249 -8.29 -2.50 16.97
CA LYS A 249 -9.74 -2.38 16.80
C LYS A 249 -10.17 -1.08 16.13
N ASP A 250 -9.23 -0.18 15.82
CA ASP A 250 -9.55 1.02 15.03
C ASP A 250 -10.20 0.66 13.71
N ASP A 251 -11.10 1.53 13.26
CA ASP A 251 -11.71 1.44 11.94
C ASP A 251 -11.94 2.82 11.35
N TYR A 252 -12.09 2.90 10.03
CA TYR A 252 -12.61 4.08 9.37
C TYR A 252 -13.56 3.69 8.24
N LYS A 253 -14.52 4.56 7.96
CA LYS A 253 -15.55 4.32 6.96
C LYS A 253 -15.65 5.51 6.02
N PHE A 254 -15.98 5.21 4.77
CA PHE A 254 -16.30 6.23 3.78
C PHE A 254 -17.78 6.59 3.93
N ILE A 255 -18.05 7.89 4.05
CA ILE A 255 -19.38 8.48 4.15
C ILE A 255 -19.67 9.21 2.85
N PHE A 256 -20.81 8.93 2.23
CA PHE A 256 -21.28 9.52 0.99
C PHE A 256 -22.62 10.23 1.29
N GLY A 257 -22.61 11.54 1.27
CA GLY A 257 -23.69 12.32 1.90
C GLY A 257 -23.78 12.00 3.40
N ASP A 258 -24.93 11.52 3.85
CA ASP A 258 -25.17 11.22 5.26
C ASP A 258 -24.98 9.75 5.64
N SER A 259 -24.71 8.89 4.66
CA SER A 259 -24.70 7.42 4.84
C SER A 259 -23.35 6.77 4.50
N GLU A 260 -23.12 5.53 4.95
CA GLU A 260 -21.92 4.78 4.53
C GLU A 260 -21.94 4.54 3.01
N ALA A 261 -20.87 4.90 2.32
CA ALA A 261 -20.74 4.79 0.86
C ALA A 261 -21.09 3.39 0.33
N LYS A 262 -20.66 2.34 1.04
CA LYS A 262 -20.95 0.95 0.65
C LYS A 262 -22.44 0.62 0.49
N SER A 263 -23.33 1.38 1.15
CA SER A 263 -24.78 1.13 1.20
C SER A 263 -25.56 1.97 0.20
N VAL A 264 -25.04 3.13 -0.20
CA VAL A 264 -25.81 4.11 -0.99
C VAL A 264 -25.11 4.50 -2.31
N ALA A 265 -23.77 4.44 -2.37
CA ALA A 265 -23.05 4.79 -3.58
C ALA A 265 -23.10 3.64 -4.60
N SER A 266 -23.28 3.97 -5.86
CA SER A 266 -23.19 3.05 -6.99
C SER A 266 -21.77 2.49 -7.11
N ARG A 267 -21.58 1.43 -7.91
CA ARG A 267 -20.26 0.85 -8.16
C ARG A 267 -19.27 1.87 -8.74
N GLY A 268 -19.73 2.70 -9.69
CA GLY A 268 -18.90 3.73 -10.28
C GLY A 268 -18.49 4.81 -9.28
N GLU A 269 -19.41 5.27 -8.42
CA GLU A 269 -19.11 6.25 -7.36
C GLU A 269 -18.14 5.68 -6.34
N ASN A 270 -18.31 4.43 -5.92
CA ASN A 270 -17.39 3.76 -5.01
C ASN A 270 -15.96 3.66 -5.58
N ARG A 271 -15.82 3.39 -6.87
CA ARG A 271 -14.53 3.40 -7.58
C ARG A 271 -13.91 4.79 -7.58
N THR A 272 -14.71 5.80 -7.92
CA THR A 272 -14.26 7.20 -7.89
C THR A 272 -13.79 7.63 -6.50
N ILE A 273 -14.46 7.20 -5.42
CA ILE A 273 -14.02 7.45 -4.04
C ILE A 273 -12.60 6.89 -3.79
N ILE A 274 -12.33 5.66 -4.24
CA ILE A 274 -11.01 5.06 -4.06
C ILE A 274 -9.95 5.80 -4.89
N PHE A 275 -10.25 6.23 -6.11
CA PHE A 275 -9.30 7.00 -6.91
C PHE A 275 -9.07 8.41 -6.36
N ALA A 276 -10.09 9.06 -5.79
CA ALA A 276 -9.91 10.30 -5.05
C ALA A 276 -8.99 10.12 -3.84
N LEU A 277 -9.17 9.05 -3.08
CA LEU A 277 -8.26 8.69 -1.99
C LEU A 277 -6.81 8.51 -2.50
N LEU A 278 -6.61 7.76 -3.58
CA LEU A 278 -5.29 7.54 -4.17
C LEU A 278 -4.63 8.84 -4.66
N SER A 279 -5.40 9.72 -5.27
CA SER A 279 -4.89 11.03 -5.69
C SER A 279 -4.43 11.86 -4.48
N ILE A 280 -5.21 11.88 -3.40
CA ILE A 280 -4.84 12.60 -2.17
C ILE A 280 -3.57 12.02 -1.53
N ILE A 281 -3.48 10.71 -1.35
CA ILE A 281 -2.28 10.11 -0.76
C ILE A 281 -1.05 10.30 -1.65
N THR A 282 -1.23 10.38 -2.98
CA THR A 282 -0.17 10.74 -3.92
C THR A 282 0.28 12.18 -3.72
N LYS A 283 -0.65 13.13 -3.61
CA LYS A 283 -0.35 14.54 -3.33
C LYS A 283 0.42 14.69 -2.01
N LEU A 284 -0.03 14.05 -0.95
CA LEU A 284 0.64 14.07 0.35
C LEU A 284 2.05 13.46 0.29
N ALA A 285 2.22 12.35 -0.42
CA ALA A 285 3.52 11.75 -0.61
C ALA A 285 4.47 12.66 -1.42
N ARG A 286 3.96 13.30 -2.47
CA ARG A 286 4.74 14.24 -3.29
C ARG A 286 5.12 15.53 -2.55
N GLN A 287 4.29 16.01 -1.63
CA GLN A 287 4.66 17.14 -0.77
C GLN A 287 5.92 16.85 0.05
N GLN A 288 6.12 15.60 0.44
CA GLN A 288 7.28 15.19 1.25
C GLN A 288 8.48 14.76 0.42
N TYR A 289 8.28 14.06 -0.69
CA TYR A 289 9.33 13.40 -1.47
C TYR A 289 9.50 13.95 -2.89
N GLY A 290 8.70 14.94 -3.28
CA GLY A 290 8.72 15.49 -4.63
C GLY A 290 8.44 14.43 -5.69
N ASP A 291 9.18 14.52 -6.80
CA ASP A 291 9.07 13.58 -7.94
C ASP A 291 9.69 12.20 -7.69
N GLN A 292 10.14 11.91 -6.48
CA GLN A 292 10.64 10.57 -6.16
C GLN A 292 9.53 9.54 -5.92
N VAL A 293 8.27 9.98 -5.79
CA VAL A 293 7.12 9.09 -5.58
C VAL A 293 6.78 8.38 -6.89
N VAL A 294 6.72 7.06 -6.84
CA VAL A 294 6.29 6.22 -7.96
C VAL A 294 4.86 5.75 -7.74
N ILE A 295 4.04 5.81 -8.78
CA ILE A 295 2.64 5.42 -8.73
C ILE A 295 2.46 4.20 -9.63
N LEU A 296 1.91 3.15 -9.08
CA LEU A 296 1.65 1.90 -9.77
C LEU A 296 0.15 1.58 -9.69
N LEU A 297 -0.51 1.51 -10.83
CA LEU A 297 -1.94 1.29 -10.92
C LEU A 297 -2.20 0.01 -11.72
N ASP A 298 -2.59 -1.07 -11.05
CA ASP A 298 -2.82 -2.36 -11.68
C ASP A 298 -4.29 -2.53 -12.07
N ASP A 299 -4.53 -2.94 -13.32
CA ASP A 299 -5.84 -3.33 -13.87
C ASP A 299 -6.97 -2.29 -13.66
N ILE A 300 -6.69 -1.04 -14.05
CA ILE A 300 -7.67 0.07 -13.94
C ILE A 300 -8.94 -0.18 -14.78
N ASP A 301 -8.82 -0.88 -15.92
CA ASP A 301 -9.95 -1.10 -16.82
C ASP A 301 -11.10 -1.87 -16.19
N SER A 302 -10.79 -2.81 -15.30
CA SER A 302 -11.82 -3.55 -14.58
C SER A 302 -12.60 -2.66 -13.63
N GLU A 303 -12.06 -1.48 -13.32
CA GLU A 303 -12.56 -0.62 -12.25
C GLU A 303 -13.15 0.71 -12.72
N LEU A 304 -12.75 1.26 -13.88
CA LEU A 304 -13.23 2.55 -14.39
C LEU A 304 -13.73 2.46 -15.84
N ASP A 305 -14.83 3.19 -16.11
CA ASP A 305 -15.22 3.49 -17.47
C ASP A 305 -14.20 4.42 -18.17
N TYR A 306 -14.28 4.47 -19.49
CA TYR A 306 -13.30 5.21 -20.32
C TYR A 306 -13.19 6.68 -19.92
N SER A 307 -14.30 7.38 -19.70
CA SER A 307 -14.31 8.81 -19.38
C SER A 307 -13.64 9.12 -18.03
N ARG A 308 -13.94 8.33 -16.99
CA ARG A 308 -13.34 8.50 -15.67
C ARG A 308 -11.86 8.12 -15.66
N ARG A 309 -11.45 7.19 -16.51
CA ARG A 309 -10.04 6.79 -16.67
C ARG A 309 -9.23 7.92 -17.29
N ILE A 310 -9.75 8.58 -18.35
CA ILE A 310 -9.08 9.77 -18.93
C ILE A 310 -9.00 10.88 -17.89
N ASN A 311 -10.09 11.22 -17.21
CA ASN A 311 -10.08 12.21 -16.14
C ASN A 311 -9.04 11.90 -15.05
N LEU A 312 -8.85 10.62 -14.71
CA LEU A 312 -7.84 10.20 -13.76
C LEU A 312 -6.42 10.46 -14.29
N TYR A 313 -6.15 10.10 -15.55
CA TYR A 313 -4.84 10.29 -16.16
C TYR A 313 -4.49 11.78 -16.31
N ASP A 314 -5.47 12.64 -16.50
CA ASP A 314 -5.30 14.09 -16.61
C ASP A 314 -5.04 14.77 -15.25
N LEU A 315 -5.24 14.07 -14.12
CA LEU A 315 -4.92 14.66 -12.82
C LEU A 315 -3.40 14.89 -12.69
N PRO A 316 -2.97 16.08 -12.26
CA PRO A 316 -1.54 16.39 -12.07
C PRO A 316 -0.82 15.37 -11.14
N SER A 317 -1.58 14.76 -10.22
CA SER A 317 -1.07 13.72 -9.32
C SER A 317 -0.63 12.44 -10.03
N PHE A 318 -1.08 12.17 -11.27
CA PHE A 318 -0.76 10.95 -12.01
C PHE A 318 0.07 11.17 -13.28
N GLN A 319 0.39 12.42 -13.64
CA GLN A 319 1.12 12.71 -14.89
C GLN A 319 2.61 12.39 -14.86
N SER A 320 3.22 12.22 -13.69
CA SER A 320 4.65 11.88 -13.61
C SER A 320 4.89 10.63 -12.78
N HIS A 321 5.88 9.82 -13.17
CA HIS A 321 6.26 8.57 -12.50
C HIS A 321 5.08 7.63 -12.21
N THR A 322 4.11 7.61 -13.13
CA THR A 322 2.92 6.75 -13.02
C THR A 322 3.01 5.65 -14.07
N ILE A 323 2.83 4.41 -13.61
CA ILE A 323 2.79 3.23 -14.47
C ILE A 323 1.47 2.53 -14.21
N THR A 324 0.68 2.37 -15.25
CA THR A 324 -0.64 1.74 -15.18
C THR A 324 -0.76 0.58 -16.16
N THR A 325 -1.63 -0.38 -15.83
CA THR A 325 -1.95 -1.49 -16.73
C THR A 325 -3.39 -1.42 -17.18
N THR A 326 -3.62 -1.76 -18.45
CA THR A 326 -4.93 -1.75 -19.09
C THR A 326 -5.02 -2.85 -20.14
N LEU A 327 -6.21 -3.24 -20.56
CA LEU A 327 -6.41 -4.19 -21.65
C LEU A 327 -6.12 -3.54 -23.00
N ASP A 328 -6.64 -2.34 -23.22
CA ASP A 328 -6.49 -1.58 -24.45
C ASP A 328 -6.40 -0.08 -24.16
N TYR A 329 -5.65 0.64 -24.99
CA TYR A 329 -5.50 2.08 -24.88
C TYR A 329 -5.43 2.74 -26.26
N GLN A 330 -6.18 3.82 -26.46
CA GLN A 330 -6.27 4.60 -27.69
C GLN A 330 -6.13 6.09 -27.38
N GLY A 331 -5.03 6.53 -26.79
CA GLY A 331 -4.76 7.91 -26.44
C GLY A 331 -3.33 8.31 -26.78
N ASP A 332 -2.97 9.55 -26.42
CA ASP A 332 -1.69 10.18 -26.80
C ASP A 332 -0.56 9.93 -25.79
N HIS A 333 -0.82 9.27 -24.66
CA HIS A 333 0.22 8.98 -23.67
C HIS A 333 1.13 7.85 -24.15
N HIS A 334 2.33 7.80 -23.60
CA HIS A 334 3.28 6.72 -23.88
C HIS A 334 2.71 5.36 -23.47
N PHE A 335 2.72 4.40 -24.38
CA PHE A 335 2.25 3.07 -24.08
C PHE A 335 3.22 1.98 -24.51
N ILE A 336 3.21 0.88 -23.77
CA ILE A 336 3.97 -0.34 -24.00
C ILE A 336 2.99 -1.47 -24.24
N ARG A 337 3.11 -2.18 -25.36
CA ARG A 337 2.25 -3.31 -25.68
C ARG A 337 2.96 -4.62 -25.39
N LEU A 338 2.34 -5.44 -24.55
CA LEU A 338 2.74 -6.82 -24.32
C LEU A 338 1.96 -7.74 -25.26
N GLY A 339 2.67 -8.58 -25.98
CA GLY A 339 2.12 -9.56 -26.95
C GLY A 339 2.01 -10.96 -26.38
#